data_682aa7dfa6e3d4958e4f921677ec0e4e
#
_entry.id   682aa7dfa6e3d4958e4f921677ec0e4e
#
_cell.length_a   1.000
_cell.length_b   1.000
_cell.length_c   1.000
_cell.angle_alpha   90.00
_cell.angle_beta   90.00
_cell.angle_gamma   90.00
#
_symmetry.space_group_name_H-M   'P 1'
#
loop_
_entity.id
_entity.type
_entity.pdbx_description
1 polymer ?
#
loop_
_entity_poly.entity_id
_entity_poly.type
_entity_poly.pdbx_seq_one_letter_code
_entity_poly.pdbx_strand_id
1 'polypeptide(L)'
;MGRRIRVQRKGRGGIFKSHNKHRKGAAKLRPVDFAERHGYIKGVVKDIIHDPGRGAPLAIVHFRDQYKYKTNKSTMIAAEGLHTGQYIYCGKKAQVQIGNVLPVGEIXXXXHTGQYIYCGKKAQVQIGNVLPVGEIPEGTTVCNLELRTGDRGKLARASGNYATVIAHNHETGRSRIRLPSGIKKVIPSSNRAMIGIVAGGGRTDKPMLKAGRAYHKYKAKRNCWPKVRGVAMNPVEHPHGGGNHQHIGHPSTVKRSTSAGRKVGLIAARRTGRIRGGKVEKAGKEEAM
;
A
#
# COMPACT_ATOMS: atom_id res chain seq x y z
N MET A 1 11.39 20.30 36.53
CA MET A 1 11.24 19.17 35.59
C MET A 1 10.31 19.51 34.47
N GLY A 2 10.61 19.06 33.23
CA GLY A 2 9.77 19.33 32.09
C GLY A 2 8.50 18.47 32.06
N ARG A 3 7.52 18.93 31.31
CA ARG A 3 6.28 18.16 31.05
C ARG A 3 6.57 17.01 30.07
N ARG A 4 5.70 16.01 30.10
CA ARG A 4 5.72 14.97 29.05
C ARG A 4 5.33 15.59 27.72
N ILE A 5 6.23 15.52 26.74
CA ILE A 5 5.96 16.06 25.39
C ILE A 5 4.92 15.22 24.67
N ARG A 6 4.34 15.77 23.61
CA ARG A 6 3.24 15.15 22.86
C ARG A 6 3.57 13.72 22.36
N VAL A 7 4.81 13.49 21.93
CA VAL A 7 5.26 12.18 21.44
C VAL A 7 5.17 11.12 22.55
N GLN A 8 5.56 11.46 23.78
CA GLN A 8 5.51 10.55 24.92
C GLN A 8 4.09 10.16 25.32
N ARG A 9 3.09 11.00 24.99
CA ARG A 9 1.68 10.76 25.33
C ARG A 9 0.95 9.88 24.30
N LYS A 10 1.56 9.64 23.13
CA LYS A 10 0.91 8.86 22.04
C LYS A 10 0.95 7.35 22.25
N GLY A 11 1.87 6.84 23.08
CA GLY A 11 2.06 5.40 23.23
C GLY A 11 0.83 4.64 23.68
N ARG A 12 0.06 5.19 24.61
CA ARG A 12 -1.18 4.59 25.14
C ARG A 12 -2.38 4.79 24.20
N GLY A 13 -2.22 5.56 23.16
CA GLY A 13 -3.30 5.92 22.25
C GLY A 13 -4.16 7.06 22.80
N GLY A 14 -5.06 6.81 23.70
CA GLY A 14 -5.92 7.86 24.26
C GLY A 14 -6.61 8.67 23.16
N ILE A 15 -6.42 9.99 23.21
CA ILE A 15 -6.98 10.92 22.21
C ILE A 15 -6.29 10.82 20.84
N PHE A 16 -5.16 10.07 20.73
CA PHE A 16 -4.38 9.95 19.51
C PHE A 16 -4.71 8.68 18.71
N LYS A 17 -5.73 7.92 19.11
CA LYS A 17 -6.20 6.74 18.39
C LYS A 17 -6.72 7.13 17.00
N SER A 18 -6.67 6.18 16.08
CA SER A 18 -7.27 6.34 14.75
C SER A 18 -8.79 6.45 14.85
N HIS A 19 -9.38 7.36 14.09
CA HIS A 19 -10.83 7.54 14.04
C HIS A 19 -11.41 6.48 13.08
N ASN A 20 -12.08 5.46 13.63
CA ASN A 20 -12.60 4.32 12.89
C ASN A 20 -14.12 4.35 12.65
N LYS A 21 -14.83 5.24 13.33
CA LYS A 21 -16.30 5.23 13.37
C LYS A 21 -16.96 5.25 11.98
N HIS A 22 -16.38 6.02 11.05
CA HIS A 22 -16.93 6.18 9.70
C HIS A 22 -16.25 5.27 8.65
N ARG A 23 -15.30 4.41 9.06
CA ARG A 23 -14.61 3.51 8.13
C ARG A 23 -15.57 2.48 7.54
N LYS A 24 -15.34 2.11 6.26
CA LYS A 24 -16.20 1.17 5.53
C LYS A 24 -15.81 -0.29 5.73
N GLY A 25 -14.73 -0.54 6.47
CA GLY A 25 -14.31 -1.90 6.81
C GLY A 25 -12.83 -2.13 6.60
N ALA A 26 -12.38 -3.31 6.96
CA ALA A 26 -10.98 -3.70 6.82
C ALA A 26 -10.74 -4.20 5.40
N ALA A 27 -9.95 -3.45 4.65
CA ALA A 27 -9.55 -3.86 3.28
C ALA A 27 -8.53 -5.00 3.40
N LYS A 28 -8.91 -6.20 3.01
CA LYS A 28 -8.05 -7.39 3.09
C LYS A 28 -8.33 -8.31 1.89
N LEU A 29 -7.32 -9.06 1.48
CA LEU A 29 -7.54 -10.18 0.55
C LEU A 29 -8.43 -11.21 1.26
N ARG A 30 -9.13 -12.06 0.49
CA ARG A 30 -9.95 -13.11 1.09
C ARG A 30 -9.07 -14.13 1.84
N PRO A 31 -9.60 -14.88 2.81
CA PRO A 31 -8.82 -15.94 3.46
C PRO A 31 -8.39 -16.99 2.43
N VAL A 32 -7.23 -17.60 2.64
CA VAL A 32 -6.76 -18.70 1.79
C VAL A 32 -7.58 -19.94 2.13
N ASP A 33 -8.27 -20.48 1.13
CA ASP A 33 -9.05 -21.70 1.26
C ASP A 33 -8.54 -22.75 0.25
N PHE A 34 -9.19 -23.91 0.18
CA PHE A 34 -8.82 -25.01 -0.72
C PHE A 34 -8.82 -24.53 -2.17
N ALA A 35 -9.88 -23.81 -2.58
CA ALA A 35 -10.01 -23.33 -3.96
C ALA A 35 -8.87 -22.41 -4.36
N GLU A 36 -8.46 -21.51 -3.47
CA GLU A 36 -7.35 -20.58 -3.74
C GLU A 36 -6.00 -21.31 -3.82
N ARG A 37 -5.81 -22.33 -2.99
CA ARG A 37 -4.55 -23.11 -2.98
C ARG A 37 -4.38 -24.00 -4.20
N HIS A 38 -5.45 -24.61 -4.67
CA HIS A 38 -5.38 -25.66 -5.71
C HIS A 38 -5.97 -25.24 -7.05
N GLY A 39 -6.79 -24.20 -7.06
CA GLY A 39 -7.45 -23.72 -8.27
C GLY A 39 -7.61 -22.20 -8.25
N TYR A 40 -8.84 -21.76 -8.43
CA TYR A 40 -9.19 -20.34 -8.34
C TYR A 40 -10.65 -20.19 -7.94
N ILE A 41 -10.97 -18.98 -7.45
CA ILE A 41 -12.36 -18.60 -7.20
C ILE A 41 -12.64 -17.28 -7.93
N LYS A 42 -13.80 -17.21 -8.56
CA LYS A 42 -14.26 -16.05 -9.34
C LYS A 42 -15.08 -15.13 -8.45
N GLY A 43 -14.79 -13.85 -8.47
CA GLY A 43 -15.56 -12.82 -7.78
C GLY A 43 -16.01 -11.74 -8.75
N VAL A 44 -17.12 -11.07 -8.42
CA VAL A 44 -17.66 -9.95 -9.20
C VAL A 44 -17.49 -8.67 -8.40
N VAL A 45 -16.93 -7.65 -9.02
CA VAL A 45 -16.84 -6.30 -8.41
C VAL A 45 -18.24 -5.70 -8.48
N LYS A 46 -18.87 -5.53 -7.32
CA LYS A 46 -20.23 -4.97 -7.24
C LYS A 46 -20.24 -3.46 -7.08
N ASP A 47 -19.24 -2.93 -6.35
CA ASP A 47 -19.22 -1.50 -6.05
C ASP A 47 -17.80 -1.03 -5.76
N ILE A 48 -17.54 0.25 -6.00
CA ILE A 48 -16.27 0.91 -5.66
C ILE A 48 -16.61 2.10 -4.76
N ILE A 49 -16.16 2.06 -3.51
CA ILE A 49 -16.57 3.01 -2.48
C ILE A 49 -15.40 3.79 -1.90
N HIS A 50 -15.68 5.00 -1.41
CA HIS A 50 -14.71 5.81 -0.69
C HIS A 50 -14.65 5.41 0.79
N ASP A 51 -13.43 5.17 1.30
CA ASP A 51 -13.22 4.87 2.73
C ASP A 51 -12.66 6.12 3.42
N PRO A 52 -13.40 6.75 4.36
CA PRO A 52 -12.91 7.96 5.04
C PRO A 52 -11.55 7.74 5.70
N GLY A 53 -10.63 8.66 5.45
CA GLY A 53 -9.27 8.59 5.98
C GLY A 53 -8.29 7.76 5.14
N ARG A 54 -8.74 7.22 4.01
CA ARG A 54 -7.92 6.44 3.07
C ARG A 54 -7.94 7.12 1.70
N GLY A 55 -6.77 7.24 1.06
CA GLY A 55 -6.68 7.81 -0.29
C GLY A 55 -7.13 6.82 -1.37
N ALA A 56 -6.85 5.54 -1.16
CA ALA A 56 -7.24 4.50 -2.11
C ALA A 56 -8.73 4.16 -1.97
N PRO A 57 -9.48 4.04 -3.07
CA PRO A 57 -10.85 3.53 -3.01
C PRO A 57 -10.87 2.04 -2.66
N LEU A 58 -12.01 1.56 -2.19
CA LEU A 58 -12.21 0.15 -1.87
C LEU A 58 -13.21 -0.47 -2.84
N ALA A 59 -12.91 -1.68 -3.29
CA ALA A 59 -13.81 -2.49 -4.11
C ALA A 59 -14.56 -3.48 -3.22
N ILE A 60 -15.86 -3.55 -3.38
CA ILE A 60 -16.71 -4.58 -2.76
C ILE A 60 -16.84 -5.71 -3.78
N VAL A 61 -16.29 -6.86 -3.45
CA VAL A 61 -16.26 -8.03 -4.34
C VAL A 61 -17.12 -9.12 -3.74
N HIS A 62 -18.02 -9.68 -4.54
CA HIS A 62 -18.91 -10.76 -4.17
C HIS A 62 -18.37 -12.08 -4.72
N PHE A 63 -18.13 -13.03 -3.83
CA PHE A 63 -17.70 -14.40 -4.17
C PHE A 63 -18.81 -15.36 -3.79
N ARG A 64 -19.10 -16.33 -4.66
CA ARG A 64 -20.04 -17.41 -4.34
C ARG A 64 -19.39 -18.32 -3.29
N ASP A 65 -20.15 -18.71 -2.28
CA ASP A 65 -19.71 -19.70 -1.30
C ASP A 65 -19.63 -21.07 -1.99
N GLN A 66 -18.62 -21.86 -1.63
CA GLN A 66 -18.41 -23.15 -2.27
C GLN A 66 -19.34 -24.25 -1.74
N TYR A 67 -19.79 -24.09 -0.51
CA TYR A 67 -20.54 -25.14 0.19
C TYR A 67 -22.01 -24.79 0.39
N LYS A 68 -22.32 -23.50 0.53
CA LYS A 68 -23.66 -23.01 0.82
C LYS A 68 -24.18 -22.09 -0.30
N TYR A 69 -25.48 -22.06 -0.48
CA TYR A 69 -26.13 -21.13 -1.42
C TYR A 69 -26.13 -19.71 -0.84
N LYS A 70 -24.96 -19.10 -0.85
CA LYS A 70 -24.68 -17.84 -0.19
C LYS A 70 -23.60 -17.07 -0.94
N THR A 71 -23.63 -15.75 -0.84
CA THR A 71 -22.63 -14.86 -1.40
C THR A 71 -21.80 -14.23 -0.28
N ASN A 72 -20.50 -14.42 -0.33
CA ASN A 72 -19.54 -13.84 0.61
C ASN A 72 -19.01 -12.52 0.08
N LYS A 73 -19.21 -11.44 0.85
CA LYS A 73 -18.73 -10.10 0.50
C LYS A 73 -17.33 -9.90 1.07
N SER A 74 -16.40 -9.44 0.22
CA SER A 74 -15.05 -9.07 0.64
C SER A 74 -14.76 -7.64 0.21
N THR A 75 -14.14 -6.87 1.13
CA THR A 75 -13.72 -5.51 0.85
C THR A 75 -12.22 -5.53 0.57
N MET A 76 -11.82 -5.12 -0.63
CA MET A 76 -10.43 -5.11 -1.08
C MET A 76 -10.01 -3.70 -1.49
N ILE A 77 -8.70 -3.46 -1.56
CA ILE A 77 -8.18 -2.21 -2.14
C ILE A 77 -8.42 -2.30 -3.66
N ALA A 78 -8.98 -1.24 -4.24
CA ALA A 78 -9.22 -1.21 -5.69
C ALA A 78 -7.92 -0.94 -6.44
N ALA A 79 -7.66 -1.73 -7.47
CA ALA A 79 -6.60 -1.46 -8.45
C ALA A 79 -7.10 -0.42 -9.46
N GLU A 80 -6.18 0.34 -10.03
CA GLU A 80 -6.49 1.33 -11.06
C GLU A 80 -6.99 0.62 -12.31
N GLY A 81 -8.09 1.11 -12.88
CA GLY A 81 -8.73 0.50 -14.04
C GLY A 81 -9.81 -0.53 -13.68
N LEU A 82 -9.94 -0.87 -12.40
CA LEU A 82 -10.99 -1.77 -11.94
C LEU A 82 -12.37 -1.09 -12.07
N HIS A 83 -13.38 -1.82 -12.55
CA HIS A 83 -14.73 -1.27 -12.72
C HIS A 83 -15.80 -2.23 -12.17
N THR A 84 -16.97 -1.70 -11.92
CA THR A 84 -18.12 -2.49 -11.47
C THR A 84 -18.54 -3.46 -12.57
N GLY A 85 -18.93 -4.66 -12.18
CA GLY A 85 -19.25 -5.74 -13.12
C GLY A 85 -18.05 -6.60 -13.50
N GLN A 86 -16.84 -6.11 -13.32
CA GLN A 86 -15.63 -6.85 -13.68
C GLN A 86 -15.49 -8.11 -12.82
N TYR A 87 -15.08 -9.19 -13.47
CA TYR A 87 -14.71 -10.42 -12.76
C TYR A 87 -13.25 -10.34 -12.32
N ILE A 88 -13.00 -10.77 -11.10
CA ILE A 88 -11.63 -10.93 -10.59
C ILE A 88 -11.44 -12.37 -10.12
N TYR A 89 -10.27 -12.90 -10.35
CA TYR A 89 -9.93 -14.29 -10.03
C TYR A 89 -8.89 -14.31 -8.92
N CYS A 90 -9.11 -15.16 -7.92
CA CYS A 90 -8.21 -15.31 -6.78
C CYS A 90 -7.79 -16.77 -6.66
N GLY A 91 -6.48 -17.04 -6.70
CA GLY A 91 -5.97 -18.38 -6.53
C GLY A 91 -4.74 -18.70 -7.39
N LYS A 92 -4.19 -19.88 -7.20
CA LYS A 92 -2.99 -20.34 -7.92
C LYS A 92 -3.22 -20.42 -9.42
N LYS A 93 -4.38 -20.89 -9.84
CA LYS A 93 -4.76 -21.05 -11.25
C LYS A 93 -5.62 -19.90 -11.77
N ALA A 94 -5.46 -18.70 -11.19
CA ALA A 94 -6.25 -17.50 -11.55
C ALA A 94 -5.73 -16.78 -12.80
N GLN A 95 -4.91 -17.40 -13.59
CA GLN A 95 -4.48 -16.87 -14.90
C GLN A 95 -5.63 -16.94 -15.88
N VAL A 96 -5.72 -15.93 -16.76
CA VAL A 96 -6.68 -15.97 -17.87
C VAL A 96 -6.35 -17.19 -18.70
N GLN A 97 -7.32 -18.08 -18.88
CA GLN A 97 -7.10 -19.30 -19.64
C GLN A 97 -6.75 -18.98 -21.09
N ILE A 98 -5.65 -19.48 -21.47
CA ILE A 98 -4.99 -19.33 -22.75
C ILE A 98 -5.60 -20.32 -23.73
N GLY A 99 -5.75 -19.89 -24.96
CA GLY A 99 -6.18 -20.77 -26.01
C GLY A 99 -7.60 -20.49 -26.50
N ASN A 100 -8.25 -19.46 -25.95
CA ASN A 100 -9.50 -19.00 -26.54
C ASN A 100 -9.16 -18.20 -27.81
N VAL A 101 -9.10 -18.91 -28.91
CA VAL A 101 -9.01 -18.29 -30.23
C VAL A 101 -10.43 -17.81 -30.59
N LEU A 102 -10.64 -16.51 -30.42
CA LEU A 102 -11.90 -15.88 -30.84
C LEU A 102 -11.80 -15.42 -32.28
N PRO A 103 -12.88 -15.53 -33.06
CA PRO A 103 -12.91 -14.93 -34.39
C PRO A 103 -12.59 -13.44 -34.32
N VAL A 104 -11.85 -12.93 -35.28
CA VAL A 104 -11.42 -11.51 -35.31
C VAL A 104 -12.62 -10.56 -35.19
N GLY A 105 -13.78 -10.94 -35.71
CA GLY A 105 -15.00 -10.13 -35.60
C GLY A 105 -15.54 -9.97 -34.19
N GLU A 106 -15.22 -10.87 -33.28
CA GLU A 106 -15.62 -10.77 -31.86
C GLU A 106 -14.60 -10.03 -31.00
N ILE A 107 -13.42 -9.87 -31.54
CA ILE A 107 -12.33 -9.12 -30.90
C ILE A 107 -12.45 -7.60 -31.16
N UNK A 108 -13.07 -7.29 -32.03
CA UNK A 108 -13.23 -5.98 -32.52
C UNK A 108 -13.71 -4.89 -31.62
N UNK A 109 -14.23 -5.22 -30.83
CA UNK A 109 -14.76 -4.26 -29.93
C UNK A 109 -13.80 -3.69 -28.94
N UNK A 110 -12.95 -4.38 -28.72
CA UNK A 110 -12.04 -3.96 -27.75
C UNK A 110 -10.59 -3.88 -28.17
N UNK A 111 -10.51 -4.26 -29.23
CA UNK A 111 -9.21 -4.20 -29.71
C UNK A 111 -9.07 -2.98 -30.45
N HIS A 112 -8.00 -2.31 -30.23
CA HIS A 112 -7.60 -1.16 -31.02
C HIS A 112 -6.73 -1.64 -32.18
N THR A 113 -6.85 -1.00 -33.31
CA THR A 113 -6.07 -1.32 -34.51
C THR A 113 -4.57 -1.24 -34.15
N GLY A 114 -3.82 -2.33 -34.36
CA GLY A 114 -2.40 -2.42 -34.03
C GLY A 114 -2.08 -3.03 -32.67
N GLN A 115 -3.10 -3.46 -31.91
CA GLN A 115 -2.88 -4.14 -30.63
C GLN A 115 -2.44 -5.59 -30.87
N TYR A 116 -1.35 -6.00 -30.20
CA TYR A 116 -0.89 -7.39 -30.27
C TYR A 116 -1.79 -8.31 -29.45
N ILE A 117 -2.21 -9.40 -30.08
CA ILE A 117 -2.99 -10.45 -29.43
C ILE A 117 -2.05 -11.61 -29.12
N TYR A 118 -1.97 -11.98 -27.86
CA TYR A 118 -1.12 -13.09 -27.42
C TYR A 118 -1.97 -14.36 -27.29
N CYS A 119 -1.64 -15.36 -28.10
CA CYS A 119 -2.25 -16.70 -28.02
C CYS A 119 -1.17 -17.66 -27.52
N GLY A 120 -1.43 -18.38 -26.44
CA GLY A 120 -0.46 -19.32 -25.89
C GLY A 120 -0.52 -19.50 -24.38
N LYS A 121 0.43 -20.26 -23.83
CA LYS A 121 0.46 -20.63 -22.40
C LYS A 121 0.69 -19.47 -21.41
N LYS A 122 0.97 -18.23 -21.86
CA LYS A 122 1.24 -17.08 -21.01
C LYS A 122 0.31 -15.93 -21.36
N ALA A 123 -1.02 -16.11 -21.20
CA ALA A 123 -2.01 -15.06 -21.47
C ALA A 123 -1.91 -13.92 -20.46
N GLN A 124 -2.43 -12.76 -20.86
CA GLN A 124 -2.33 -11.52 -20.09
C GLN A 124 -2.89 -11.65 -18.66
N VAL A 125 -2.16 -11.11 -17.73
CA VAL A 125 -2.53 -11.05 -16.33
C VAL A 125 -3.43 -9.82 -16.12
N GLN A 126 -4.70 -10.03 -15.83
CA GLN A 126 -5.68 -8.95 -15.73
C GLN A 126 -5.57 -8.16 -14.42
N ILE A 127 -5.80 -6.85 -14.52
CA ILE A 127 -5.82 -5.93 -13.39
C ILE A 127 -6.87 -6.37 -12.37
N GLY A 128 -6.50 -6.43 -11.10
CA GLY A 128 -7.37 -6.80 -10.01
C GLY A 128 -7.31 -8.27 -9.60
N ASN A 129 -6.77 -9.15 -10.44
CA ASN A 129 -6.63 -10.57 -10.10
C ASN A 129 -5.62 -10.75 -8.94
N VAL A 130 -5.86 -11.76 -8.12
CA VAL A 130 -5.03 -12.07 -6.94
C VAL A 130 -4.39 -13.45 -7.15
N LEU A 131 -3.06 -13.47 -7.24
CA LEU A 131 -2.27 -14.68 -7.50
C LEU A 131 -1.12 -14.82 -6.50
N PRO A 132 -0.57 -16.03 -6.31
CA PRO A 132 0.74 -16.19 -5.67
C PRO A 132 1.81 -15.45 -6.49
N VAL A 133 2.76 -14.84 -5.81
CA VAL A 133 3.80 -14.04 -6.46
C VAL A 133 4.63 -14.87 -7.45
N GLY A 134 4.88 -16.14 -7.13
CA GLY A 134 5.65 -17.02 -8.00
C GLY A 134 5.00 -17.33 -9.35
N GLU A 135 3.69 -17.11 -9.49
CA GLU A 135 2.96 -17.32 -10.74
C GLU A 135 2.84 -16.03 -11.56
N ILE A 136 3.34 -14.91 -11.04
CA ILE A 136 3.24 -13.60 -11.70
C ILE A 136 4.53 -13.35 -12.49
N PRO A 137 4.44 -13.01 -13.78
CA PRO A 137 5.65 -12.78 -14.59
C PRO A 137 6.55 -11.67 -14.00
N GLU A 138 7.85 -11.82 -14.19
CA GLU A 138 8.83 -10.81 -13.82
C GLU A 138 8.54 -9.49 -14.56
N GLY A 139 8.83 -8.37 -13.93
CA GLY A 139 8.52 -7.03 -14.45
C GLY A 139 7.11 -6.55 -14.13
N THR A 140 6.19 -7.44 -13.74
CA THR A 140 4.79 -7.08 -13.49
C THR A 140 4.66 -6.17 -12.27
N THR A 141 3.77 -5.16 -12.39
CA THR A 141 3.40 -4.30 -11.27
C THR A 141 2.29 -4.95 -10.45
N VAL A 142 2.47 -4.98 -9.13
CA VAL A 142 1.52 -5.60 -8.20
C VAL A 142 1.24 -4.67 -7.02
N CYS A 143 0.09 -4.85 -6.40
CA CYS A 143 -0.28 -4.09 -5.20
C CYS A 143 -0.90 -5.01 -4.16
N ASN A 144 -1.17 -4.47 -2.98
CA ASN A 144 -1.80 -5.18 -1.86
C ASN A 144 -1.12 -6.53 -1.57
N LEU A 145 0.21 -6.52 -1.57
CA LEU A 145 1.08 -7.69 -1.48
C LEU A 145 1.17 -8.20 -0.04
N GLU A 146 1.18 -9.51 0.13
CA GLU A 146 1.41 -10.15 1.42
C GLU A 146 2.88 -10.10 1.83
N LEU A 147 3.13 -9.88 3.12
CA LEU A 147 4.48 -9.94 3.71
C LEU A 147 4.80 -11.37 4.15
N ARG A 148 3.80 -12.07 4.68
CA ARG A 148 3.86 -13.50 5.04
C ARG A 148 2.65 -14.17 4.41
N THR A 149 2.79 -15.40 4.02
CA THR A 149 1.71 -16.17 3.39
C THR A 149 0.46 -16.17 4.28
N GLY A 150 -0.67 -15.77 3.73
CA GLY A 150 -1.95 -15.74 4.44
C GLY A 150 -2.22 -14.48 5.27
N ASP A 151 -1.34 -13.46 5.26
CA ASP A 151 -1.55 -12.23 6.06
C ASP A 151 -2.56 -11.26 5.43
N ARG A 152 -3.07 -11.59 4.25
CA ARG A 152 -4.17 -10.90 3.56
C ARG A 152 -3.80 -9.48 3.09
N GLY A 153 -2.52 -9.21 2.85
CA GLY A 153 -2.01 -7.97 2.25
C GLY A 153 -1.54 -6.92 3.24
N LYS A 154 -0.26 -6.57 3.13
CA LYS A 154 0.40 -5.59 4.00
C LYS A 154 1.19 -4.52 3.25
N LEU A 155 1.76 -4.85 2.10
CA LEU A 155 2.68 -3.99 1.36
C LEU A 155 2.00 -3.35 0.15
N ALA A 156 2.50 -2.20 -0.32
CA ALA A 156 2.01 -1.48 -1.51
C ALA A 156 0.50 -1.25 -1.48
N ARG A 157 -0.01 -0.56 -0.45
CA ARG A 157 -1.45 -0.40 -0.21
C ARG A 157 -1.94 1.04 -0.26
N ALA A 158 -1.05 2.01 -0.35
CA ALA A 158 -1.43 3.42 -0.43
C ALA A 158 -1.79 3.80 -1.87
N SER A 159 -2.63 4.82 -2.02
CA SER A 159 -3.10 5.27 -3.35
C SER A 159 -1.94 5.58 -4.29
N GLY A 160 -2.01 5.07 -5.51
CA GLY A 160 -1.00 5.25 -6.54
C GLY A 160 0.26 4.41 -6.37
N ASN A 161 0.35 3.60 -5.30
CA ASN A 161 1.55 2.80 -5.02
C ASN A 161 1.47 1.41 -5.64
N TYR A 162 2.63 0.88 -5.99
CA TYR A 162 2.78 -0.47 -6.53
C TYR A 162 4.15 -1.03 -6.12
N ALA A 163 4.32 -2.30 -6.27
CA ALA A 163 5.61 -2.99 -6.16
C ALA A 163 5.87 -3.67 -7.50
N THR A 164 7.13 -3.92 -7.83
CA THR A 164 7.51 -4.61 -9.08
C THR A 164 8.15 -5.95 -8.73
N VAL A 165 7.71 -7.00 -9.39
CA VAL A 165 8.36 -8.31 -9.30
C VAL A 165 9.66 -8.23 -10.10
N ILE A 166 10.81 -8.51 -9.47
CA ILE A 166 12.12 -8.41 -10.13
C ILE A 166 12.54 -9.76 -10.69
N ALA A 167 12.50 -10.80 -9.85
CA ALA A 167 13.00 -12.13 -10.21
C ALA A 167 12.39 -13.19 -9.31
N HIS A 168 12.39 -14.42 -9.79
CA HIS A 168 11.98 -15.61 -9.06
C HIS A 168 13.16 -16.57 -8.91
N ASN A 169 13.29 -17.16 -7.73
CA ASN A 169 14.19 -18.28 -7.53
C ASN A 169 13.31 -19.50 -7.26
N HIS A 170 13.23 -20.38 -8.25
CA HIS A 170 12.35 -21.56 -8.20
C HIS A 170 12.88 -22.62 -7.23
N GLU A 171 14.21 -22.71 -7.08
CA GLU A 171 14.85 -23.67 -6.18
C GLU A 171 14.52 -23.41 -4.72
N THR A 172 14.62 -22.12 -4.31
CA THR A 172 14.35 -21.73 -2.92
C THR A 172 12.89 -21.38 -2.66
N GLY A 173 12.05 -21.31 -3.71
CA GLY A 173 10.65 -20.90 -3.61
C GLY A 173 10.50 -19.44 -3.14
N ARG A 174 11.42 -18.58 -3.54
CA ARG A 174 11.43 -17.15 -3.14
C ARG A 174 11.37 -16.23 -4.35
N SER A 175 10.78 -15.04 -4.14
CA SER A 175 10.67 -14.00 -5.17
C SER A 175 11.23 -12.69 -4.66
N ARG A 176 11.96 -11.99 -5.51
CA ARG A 176 12.59 -10.69 -5.22
C ARG A 176 11.69 -9.58 -5.75
N ILE A 177 11.33 -8.62 -4.90
CA ILE A 177 10.36 -7.56 -5.22
C ILE A 177 10.93 -6.19 -4.83
N ARG A 178 10.71 -5.20 -5.69
CA ARG A 178 11.02 -3.80 -5.40
C ARG A 178 9.77 -3.11 -4.86
N LEU A 179 9.86 -2.60 -3.63
CA LEU A 179 8.78 -1.90 -2.94
C LEU A 179 8.71 -0.43 -3.37
N PRO A 180 7.59 0.27 -3.08
CA PRO A 180 7.47 1.70 -3.43
C PRO A 180 8.55 2.60 -2.83
N SER A 181 9.19 2.18 -1.73
CA SER A 181 10.30 2.90 -1.09
C SER A 181 11.62 2.76 -1.87
N GLY A 182 11.65 1.90 -2.89
CA GLY A 182 12.87 1.54 -3.62
C GLY A 182 13.62 0.35 -3.05
N ILE A 183 13.26 -0.07 -1.84
CA ILE A 183 13.93 -1.21 -1.18
C ILE A 183 13.55 -2.51 -1.89
N LYS A 184 14.54 -3.32 -2.19
CA LYS A 184 14.38 -4.68 -2.70
C LYS A 184 14.16 -5.61 -1.51
N LYS A 185 13.21 -6.52 -1.61
CA LYS A 185 12.86 -7.45 -0.53
C LYS A 185 12.61 -8.84 -1.11
N VAL A 186 13.13 -9.85 -0.43
CA VAL A 186 12.88 -11.26 -0.77
C VAL A 186 11.72 -11.75 0.08
N ILE A 187 10.73 -12.39 -0.55
CA ILE A 187 9.54 -12.93 0.12
C ILE A 187 9.24 -14.33 -0.44
N PRO A 188 8.51 -15.18 0.32
CA PRO A 188 8.06 -16.46 -0.22
C PRO A 188 7.22 -16.28 -1.49
N SER A 189 7.44 -17.13 -2.48
CA SER A 189 6.71 -17.09 -3.76
C SER A 189 5.22 -17.45 -3.59
N SER A 190 4.87 -18.14 -2.52
CA SER A 190 3.48 -18.48 -2.17
C SER A 190 2.67 -17.27 -1.64
N ASN A 191 3.32 -16.16 -1.30
CA ASN A 191 2.64 -14.92 -0.90
C ASN A 191 1.78 -14.42 -2.05
N ARG A 192 0.58 -13.91 -1.73
CA ARG A 192 -0.34 -13.42 -2.76
C ARG A 192 -0.15 -11.92 -3.00
N ALA A 193 -0.42 -11.51 -4.22
CA ALA A 193 -0.45 -10.11 -4.63
C ALA A 193 -1.63 -9.89 -5.58
N MET A 194 -2.10 -8.65 -5.64
CA MET A 194 -3.10 -8.21 -6.61
C MET A 194 -2.37 -7.52 -7.76
N ILE A 195 -2.74 -7.84 -8.97
CA ILE A 195 -2.12 -7.28 -10.18
C ILE A 195 -2.59 -5.85 -10.37
N GLY A 196 -1.66 -4.97 -10.72
CA GLY A 196 -1.91 -3.57 -11.03
C GLY A 196 -1.37 -2.61 -9.99
N ILE A 197 -1.79 -1.36 -10.12
CA ILE A 197 -1.40 -0.22 -9.28
C ILE A 197 -2.61 0.14 -8.40
N VAL A 198 -2.39 0.58 -7.18
CA VAL A 198 -3.50 1.01 -6.31
C VAL A 198 -4.14 2.26 -6.91
N ALA A 199 -5.45 2.26 -7.04
CA ALA A 199 -6.22 3.39 -7.58
C ALA A 199 -6.07 4.65 -6.71
N GLY A 200 -6.32 5.81 -7.30
CA GLY A 200 -6.23 7.10 -6.61
C GLY A 200 -4.83 7.69 -6.62
N GLY A 201 -4.02 7.38 -7.62
CA GLY A 201 -2.72 8.01 -7.85
C GLY A 201 -2.90 9.48 -8.21
N GLY A 202 -1.84 10.29 -8.01
CA GLY A 202 -1.89 11.72 -8.29
C GLY A 202 -2.65 12.55 -7.26
N ARG A 203 -3.26 11.92 -6.26
CA ARG A 203 -4.05 12.63 -5.23
C ARG A 203 -3.24 13.70 -4.50
N THR A 204 -1.95 13.48 -4.32
CA THR A 204 -1.06 14.42 -3.62
C THR A 204 -0.55 15.55 -4.50
N ASP A 205 -0.78 15.49 -5.80
CA ASP A 205 -0.30 16.50 -6.76
C ASP A 205 -1.08 17.81 -6.59
N LYS A 206 -2.35 17.71 -6.21
CA LYS A 206 -3.18 18.88 -5.93
C LYS A 206 -2.87 19.42 -4.53
N PRO A 207 -2.39 20.68 -4.40
CA PRO A 207 -2.11 21.26 -3.09
C PRO A 207 -3.38 21.51 -2.29
N MET A 208 -3.27 21.53 -0.96
CA MET A 208 -4.44 21.71 -0.10
C MET A 208 -4.93 23.17 -0.05
N LEU A 209 -4.09 24.13 -0.32
CA LEU A 209 -4.35 25.58 -0.41
C LEU A 209 -4.90 26.24 0.87
N LYS A 210 -5.73 25.57 1.64
CA LYS A 210 -6.35 26.20 2.83
C LYS A 210 -6.41 25.25 4.03
N ALA A 211 -6.43 25.85 5.23
CA ALA A 211 -6.45 25.12 6.50
C ALA A 211 -7.68 24.22 6.66
N GLY A 212 -8.83 24.64 6.13
CA GLY A 212 -10.06 23.83 6.18
C GLY A 212 -9.91 22.47 5.53
N ARG A 213 -9.19 22.37 4.43
CA ARG A 213 -8.92 21.09 3.76
C ARG A 213 -8.05 20.18 4.63
N ALA A 214 -7.04 20.76 5.29
CA ALA A 214 -6.19 20.01 6.23
C ALA A 214 -7.01 19.53 7.44
N TYR A 215 -7.87 20.40 7.97
CA TYR A 215 -8.76 20.06 9.08
C TYR A 215 -9.62 18.82 8.75
N HIS A 216 -10.35 18.86 7.64
CA HIS A 216 -11.23 17.76 7.25
C HIS A 216 -10.45 16.47 6.94
N LYS A 217 -9.28 16.59 6.31
CA LYS A 217 -8.39 15.45 6.03
C LYS A 217 -7.98 14.73 7.32
N TYR A 218 -7.54 15.47 8.34
CA TYR A 218 -7.05 14.89 9.58
C TYR A 218 -8.16 14.50 10.55
N LYS A 219 -9.31 15.17 10.49
CA LYS A 219 -10.51 14.80 11.25
C LYS A 219 -10.95 13.36 10.96
N ALA A 220 -10.82 12.93 9.69
CA ALA A 220 -11.16 11.56 9.29
C ALA A 220 -10.09 10.52 9.69
N LYS A 221 -8.87 10.95 10.06
CA LYS A 221 -7.75 10.04 10.34
C LYS A 221 -7.45 9.87 11.83
N ARG A 222 -6.96 10.94 12.46
CA ARG A 222 -6.58 10.95 13.88
C ARG A 222 -6.28 12.37 14.32
N ASN A 223 -6.15 12.58 15.62
CA ASN A 223 -5.78 13.89 16.19
C ASN A 223 -4.27 14.14 16.00
N CYS A 224 -3.91 14.83 14.91
CA CYS A 224 -2.51 15.16 14.60
C CYS A 224 -2.34 16.57 14.01
N TRP A 225 -3.43 17.31 13.91
CA TRP A 225 -3.44 18.62 13.30
C TRP A 225 -4.32 19.57 14.13
N PRO A 226 -3.98 20.83 14.36
CA PRO A 226 -2.75 21.54 13.93
C PRO A 226 -1.51 21.01 14.62
N LYS A 227 -0.34 21.22 13.96
CA LYS A 227 0.95 20.81 14.52
C LYS A 227 1.73 22.04 14.95
N VAL A 228 1.77 22.28 16.27
CA VAL A 228 2.51 23.42 16.85
C VAL A 228 4.00 23.11 16.77
N ARG A 229 4.79 24.11 16.37
CA ARG A 229 6.26 23.99 16.33
C ARG A 229 6.82 23.99 17.76
N GLY A 230 7.82 23.15 18.01
CA GLY A 230 8.45 23.07 19.34
C GLY A 230 9.08 24.40 19.78
N VAL A 231 9.62 25.15 18.81
CA VAL A 231 10.25 26.47 19.10
C VAL A 231 9.25 27.54 19.54
N ALA A 232 7.94 27.33 19.27
CA ALA A 232 6.87 28.25 19.68
C ALA A 232 6.32 27.93 21.07
N MET A 233 6.88 26.92 21.72
CA MET A 233 6.46 26.47 23.06
C MET A 233 7.42 26.98 24.12
N ASN A 234 7.04 26.82 25.39
CA ASN A 234 7.90 27.12 26.52
C ASN A 234 8.93 25.99 26.76
N PRO A 235 10.04 26.28 27.45
CA PRO A 235 11.08 25.26 27.71
C PRO A 235 10.55 24.03 28.44
N VAL A 236 9.55 24.21 29.30
CA VAL A 236 8.95 23.10 30.07
C VAL A 236 8.17 22.14 29.17
N GLU A 237 7.72 22.62 28.01
CA GLU A 237 6.84 21.85 27.11
C GLU A 237 7.56 21.16 25.95
N HIS A 238 8.77 21.63 25.61
CA HIS A 238 9.51 21.07 24.48
C HIS A 238 10.99 21.43 24.57
N PRO A 239 11.91 20.49 24.23
CA PRO A 239 13.36 20.76 24.24
C PRO A 239 13.82 21.92 23.34
N HIS A 240 13.02 22.29 22.34
CA HIS A 240 13.31 23.41 21.43
C HIS A 240 12.64 24.71 21.88
N GLY A 241 11.94 24.71 23.01
CA GLY A 241 11.16 25.85 23.48
C GLY A 241 11.99 26.87 24.26
N GLY A 242 11.40 28.05 24.40
CA GLY A 242 11.99 29.15 25.16
C GLY A 242 12.88 30.07 24.34
N GLY A 243 13.51 31.03 25.02
CA GLY A 243 14.37 32.04 24.39
C GLY A 243 13.61 33.29 23.97
N ASN A 244 14.36 34.34 23.70
CA ASN A 244 13.80 35.64 23.24
C ASN A 244 13.36 35.57 21.77
N HIS A 245 14.00 34.69 21.00
CA HIS A 245 13.66 34.44 19.58
C HIS A 245 13.44 32.95 19.33
N GLN A 246 12.63 32.64 18.36
CA GLN A 246 12.31 31.25 18.03
C GLN A 246 13.50 30.57 17.34
N HIS A 247 14.30 29.85 18.09
CA HIS A 247 15.46 29.10 17.60
C HIS A 247 15.64 27.82 18.42
N ILE A 248 16.37 26.86 17.90
CA ILE A 248 16.61 25.60 18.62
C ILE A 248 17.74 25.78 19.64
N GLY A 249 18.79 26.53 19.29
CA GLY A 249 19.90 26.85 20.18
C GLY A 249 20.95 25.76 20.31
N HIS A 250 20.70 24.55 19.76
CA HIS A 250 21.61 23.42 19.79
C HIS A 250 21.38 22.54 18.55
N PRO A 251 22.30 21.58 18.28
CA PRO A 251 22.09 20.70 17.13
C PRO A 251 20.76 19.95 17.21
N SER A 252 20.02 19.94 16.08
CA SER A 252 18.72 19.26 16.00
C SER A 252 18.85 17.75 15.75
N THR A 253 20.06 17.27 15.39
CA THR A 253 20.33 15.83 15.18
C THR A 253 20.48 15.13 16.53
N VAL A 254 19.81 13.98 16.67
CA VAL A 254 19.86 13.17 17.89
C VAL A 254 20.07 11.70 17.53
N LYS A 255 20.70 10.95 18.42
CA LYS A 255 20.96 9.52 18.24
C LYS A 255 19.65 8.71 18.33
N ARG A 256 19.64 7.52 17.73
CA ARG A 256 18.51 6.59 17.83
C ARG A 256 18.22 6.19 19.29
N SER A 257 19.27 6.08 20.10
CA SER A 257 19.19 5.66 21.52
C SER A 257 18.85 6.79 22.47
N THR A 258 18.71 8.04 21.99
CA THR A 258 18.35 9.19 22.85
C THR A 258 17.07 8.87 23.64
N SER A 259 17.07 9.27 24.93
CA SER A 259 15.97 9.02 25.85
C SER A 259 14.68 9.74 25.42
N ALA A 260 13.54 9.18 25.84
CA ALA A 260 12.24 9.76 25.58
C ALA A 260 12.14 11.16 26.19
N GLY A 261 11.54 12.09 25.48
CA GLY A 261 11.46 13.49 25.88
C GLY A 261 12.53 14.35 25.21
N ARG A 262 13.78 13.87 25.22
CA ARG A 262 14.89 14.53 24.51
C ARG A 262 14.93 14.13 23.02
N LYS A 263 14.35 12.99 22.64
CA LYS A 263 14.36 12.46 21.27
C LYS A 263 13.40 13.28 20.37
N VAL A 264 13.85 14.45 19.99
CA VAL A 264 13.12 15.38 19.10
C VAL A 264 14.07 15.89 18.02
N GLY A 265 13.55 16.35 16.90
CA GLY A 265 14.34 16.87 15.79
C GLY A 265 14.67 15.78 14.78
N LEU A 266 15.88 15.80 14.24
CA LEU A 266 16.35 14.88 13.19
C LEU A 266 16.91 13.61 13.83
N ILE A 267 16.04 12.63 14.05
CA ILE A 267 16.40 11.38 14.74
C ILE A 267 17.20 10.47 13.80
N ALA A 268 18.42 10.12 14.24
CA ALA A 268 19.33 9.22 13.51
C ALA A 268 19.56 9.67 12.05
N ALA A 269 19.64 10.97 11.83
CA ALA A 269 19.88 11.52 10.49
C ALA A 269 21.27 11.11 9.99
N ARG A 270 21.37 10.55 8.80
CA ARG A 270 22.66 10.17 8.18
C ARG A 270 23.38 11.38 7.62
N ARG A 271 22.65 12.40 7.23
CA ARG A 271 23.16 13.68 6.74
C ARG A 271 22.10 14.77 6.93
N THR A 272 22.53 16.01 6.88
CA THR A 272 21.65 17.18 6.92
C THR A 272 21.95 18.07 5.72
N GLY A 273 21.16 19.12 5.54
CA GLY A 273 21.33 20.07 4.48
C GLY A 273 20.73 19.66 3.16
N ARG A 274 20.81 20.58 2.19
CA ARG A 274 20.27 20.37 0.83
C ARG A 274 21.20 19.45 0.03
N ILE A 275 20.63 18.46 -0.62
CA ILE A 275 21.36 17.59 -1.55
C ILE A 275 21.54 18.33 -2.87
N ARG A 276 22.78 18.53 -3.26
CA ARG A 276 23.17 19.06 -4.58
C ARG A 276 23.89 17.95 -5.33
N GLY A 277 23.56 17.76 -6.60
CA GLY A 277 24.13 16.69 -7.43
C GLY A 277 23.27 15.43 -7.47
N GLY A 278 23.89 14.30 -7.75
CA GLY A 278 23.20 13.03 -8.00
C GLY A 278 22.37 12.51 -6.83
N LYS A 279 21.44 11.65 -7.15
CA LYS A 279 20.61 10.95 -6.14
C LYS A 279 21.52 10.06 -5.29
N VAL A 280 21.48 10.26 -3.98
CA VAL A 280 22.14 9.34 -3.04
C VAL A 280 21.39 8.01 -3.12
N GLU A 281 21.99 7.01 -3.73
CA GLU A 281 21.43 5.67 -3.72
C GLU A 281 21.38 5.18 -2.27
N LYS A 282 20.21 4.85 -1.83
CA LYS A 282 20.07 4.18 -0.53
C LYS A 282 20.75 2.83 -0.67
N ALA A 283 21.92 2.69 -0.04
CA ALA A 283 22.59 1.40 0.02
C ALA A 283 21.63 0.41 0.68
N GLY A 284 20.95 -0.37 -0.15
CA GLY A 284 20.17 -1.49 0.32
C GLY A 284 21.17 -2.55 0.78
N LYS A 285 20.95 -3.06 1.96
CA LYS A 285 21.60 -4.32 2.33
C LYS A 285 21.12 -5.34 1.29
N GLU A 286 22.01 -5.80 0.46
CA GLU A 286 21.75 -6.94 -0.40
C GLU A 286 21.66 -8.15 0.53
N GLU A 287 20.44 -8.51 0.90
CA GLU A 287 20.23 -9.81 1.52
C GLU A 287 20.55 -10.84 0.42
N ALA A 288 21.56 -11.66 0.67
CA ALA A 288 21.93 -12.74 -0.23
C ALA A 288 20.71 -13.61 -0.51
N MET A 289 20.53 -13.98 -1.77
CA MET A 289 19.47 -14.92 -2.18
C MET A 289 19.82 -16.32 -1.72
#